data_53f53e391e52e3f22de8ea38ea9b7d1d
#
_entry.id   53f53e391e52e3f22de8ea38ea9b7d1d
#
_cell.length_a   1.000
_cell.length_b   1.000
_cell.length_c   1.000
_cell.angle_alpha   90.00
_cell.angle_beta   90.00
_cell.angle_gamma   90.00
#
_symmetry.space_group_name_H-M   'P 1'
#
loop_
_entity.id
_entity.type
_entity.pdbx_description
1 polymer ?
#
loop_
_entity_poly.entity_id
_entity_poly.type
_entity_poly.pdbx_seq_one_letter_code
_entity_poly.pdbx_strand_id
1 'polypeptide(L)'
;MSILNLFNLEGEVAVVTGAGKGIGKGIALALAEAGADVVVASRSEDQLNDVAKEIKAIGKNALVVPTNVIETESMENLGKKTIDKFGKLSIWVNNAGGLPDGTPRYLTRTSPDQF
;
A
#
# COMPACT_ATOMS: atom_id res chain seq x y z
N MET A 1 -6.43 -27.24 -3.50
CA MET A 1 -5.93 -25.93 -3.03
C MET A 1 -6.05 -24.92 -4.15
N SER A 2 -6.68 -23.78 -3.90
CA SER A 2 -6.72 -22.72 -4.91
C SER A 2 -5.41 -21.97 -4.92
N ILE A 3 -5.11 -21.29 -6.02
CA ILE A 3 -3.90 -20.47 -6.12
C ILE A 3 -3.89 -19.35 -5.07
N LEU A 4 -5.07 -18.88 -4.66
CA LEU A 4 -5.17 -17.83 -3.64
C LEU A 4 -4.66 -18.29 -2.28
N ASN A 5 -4.72 -19.59 -1.99
CA ASN A 5 -4.19 -20.11 -0.73
C ASN A 5 -2.67 -20.06 -0.66
N LEU A 6 -2.00 -20.00 -1.82
CA LEU A 6 -0.54 -19.86 -1.88
C LEU A 6 -0.10 -18.43 -1.52
N PHE A 7 -1.01 -17.47 -1.63
CA PHE A 7 -0.75 -16.05 -1.40
C PHE A 7 -1.65 -15.51 -0.29
N ASN A 8 -1.78 -16.29 0.78
CA ASN A 8 -2.58 -15.87 1.92
C ASN A 8 -1.84 -14.80 2.72
N LEU A 9 -2.37 -13.60 2.73
CA LEU A 9 -1.80 -12.45 3.43
C LEU A 9 -2.63 -12.03 4.65
N GLU A 10 -3.45 -12.94 5.16
CA GLU A 10 -4.24 -12.65 6.37
C GLU A 10 -3.32 -12.22 7.52
N GLY A 11 -3.68 -11.12 8.17
CA GLY A 11 -2.89 -10.56 9.25
C GLY A 11 -1.72 -9.69 8.79
N GLU A 12 -1.46 -9.60 7.50
CA GLU A 12 -0.40 -8.75 6.96
C GLU A 12 -0.91 -7.35 6.68
N VAL A 13 -0.01 -6.38 6.72
CA VAL A 13 -0.30 -4.98 6.41
C VAL A 13 0.61 -4.52 5.28
N ALA A 14 0.00 -4.06 4.20
CA ALA A 14 0.73 -3.63 3.01
C ALA A 14 0.56 -2.14 2.77
N VAL A 15 1.64 -1.47 2.43
CA VAL A 15 1.63 -0.07 1.96
C VAL A 15 1.89 -0.07 0.47
N VAL A 16 1.05 0.64 -0.28
CA VAL A 16 1.22 0.80 -1.73
C VAL A 16 1.28 2.27 -2.06
N THR A 17 2.41 2.73 -2.60
CA THR A 17 2.53 4.10 -3.10
C THR A 17 2.05 4.15 -4.54
N GLY A 18 1.57 5.31 -4.99
CA GLY A 18 0.99 5.44 -6.31
C GLY A 18 -0.26 4.60 -6.49
N ALA A 19 -1.03 4.42 -5.41
CA ALA A 19 -2.16 3.47 -5.38
C ALA A 19 -3.46 4.03 -5.95
N GLY A 20 -3.50 5.31 -6.30
CA GLY A 20 -4.75 5.97 -6.69
C GLY A 20 -5.29 5.54 -8.05
N LYS A 21 -4.48 5.02 -8.92
CA LYS A 21 -4.89 4.62 -10.27
C LYS A 21 -3.92 3.61 -10.88
N GLY A 22 -4.32 3.04 -12.02
CA GLY A 22 -3.47 2.19 -12.86
C GLY A 22 -2.95 0.96 -12.13
N ILE A 23 -1.67 0.66 -12.35
CA ILE A 23 -1.02 -0.53 -11.79
C ILE A 23 -1.04 -0.51 -10.26
N GLY A 24 -0.79 0.65 -9.66
CA GLY A 24 -0.78 0.77 -8.20
C GLY A 24 -2.14 0.43 -7.57
N LYS A 25 -3.23 0.91 -8.18
CA LYS A 25 -4.57 0.55 -7.74
C LYS A 25 -4.80 -0.95 -7.85
N GLY A 26 -4.39 -1.55 -8.99
CA GLY A 26 -4.53 -3.00 -9.20
C GLY A 26 -3.76 -3.81 -8.16
N ILE A 27 -2.55 -3.38 -7.81
CA ILE A 27 -1.75 -4.04 -6.78
C ILE A 27 -2.44 -3.95 -5.42
N ALA A 28 -2.95 -2.76 -5.06
CA ALA A 28 -3.63 -2.57 -3.78
C ALA A 28 -4.85 -3.49 -3.65
N LEU A 29 -5.66 -3.60 -4.69
CA LEU A 29 -6.83 -4.46 -4.68
C LEU A 29 -6.44 -5.94 -4.62
N ALA A 30 -5.39 -6.35 -5.34
CA ALA A 30 -4.92 -7.73 -5.32
C ALA A 30 -4.43 -8.13 -3.92
N LEU A 31 -3.70 -7.24 -3.24
CA LEU A 31 -3.23 -7.49 -1.87
C LEU A 31 -4.40 -7.63 -0.90
N ALA A 32 -5.42 -6.78 -1.05
CA ALA A 32 -6.63 -6.90 -0.23
C ALA A 32 -7.36 -8.22 -0.49
N GLU A 33 -7.47 -8.64 -1.74
CA GLU A 33 -8.09 -9.92 -2.08
C GLU A 33 -7.31 -11.10 -1.50
N ALA A 34 -5.99 -10.96 -1.37
CA ALA A 34 -5.16 -11.98 -0.75
C ALA A 34 -5.25 -11.98 0.79
N GLY A 35 -5.92 -11.01 1.38
CA GLY A 35 -6.19 -10.98 2.82
C GLY A 35 -5.50 -9.87 3.61
N ALA A 36 -4.68 -9.04 2.97
CA ALA A 36 -3.97 -7.97 3.68
C ALA A 36 -4.87 -6.77 3.94
N ASP A 37 -4.60 -6.07 5.04
CA ASP A 37 -5.06 -4.70 5.20
C ASP A 37 -4.12 -3.81 4.40
N VAL A 38 -4.64 -2.77 3.75
CA VAL A 38 -3.86 -2.02 2.78
C VAL A 38 -3.87 -0.53 3.10
N VAL A 39 -2.69 0.06 3.12
CA VAL A 39 -2.50 1.50 3.22
C VAL A 39 -2.24 2.02 1.79
N VAL A 40 -3.07 2.92 1.34
CA VAL A 40 -2.97 3.48 -0.01
C VAL A 40 -2.45 4.91 0.07
N ALA A 41 -1.42 5.19 -0.71
CA ALA A 41 -0.70 6.45 -0.65
C ALA A 41 -0.46 7.03 -2.04
N SER A 42 -0.78 8.29 -2.21
CA SER A 42 -0.45 9.10 -3.38
C SER A 42 -0.75 10.55 -3.03
N ARG A 43 -0.55 11.46 -3.97
CA ARG A 43 -0.91 12.86 -3.74
C ARG A 43 -2.40 13.14 -3.94
N SER A 44 -3.13 12.28 -4.62
CA SER A 44 -4.54 12.50 -4.93
C SER A 44 -5.44 11.79 -3.92
N GLU A 45 -5.88 12.52 -2.91
CA GLU A 45 -6.75 11.97 -1.87
C GLU A 45 -8.06 11.43 -2.43
N ASP A 46 -8.64 12.11 -3.42
CA ASP A 46 -9.91 11.67 -4.02
C ASP A 46 -9.76 10.29 -4.66
N GLN A 47 -8.67 10.06 -5.39
CA GLN A 47 -8.41 8.76 -6.00
C GLN A 47 -8.19 7.69 -4.93
N LEU A 48 -7.46 8.04 -3.86
CA LEU A 48 -7.22 7.10 -2.76
C LEU A 48 -8.52 6.72 -2.05
N ASN A 49 -9.42 7.67 -1.85
CA ASN A 49 -10.71 7.40 -1.22
C ASN A 49 -11.53 6.39 -2.02
N ASP A 50 -11.49 6.49 -3.35
CA ASP A 50 -12.19 5.54 -4.22
C ASP A 50 -11.59 4.13 -4.10
N VAL A 51 -10.27 4.03 -4.08
CA VAL A 51 -9.59 2.74 -3.89
C VAL A 51 -9.90 2.15 -2.52
N ALA A 52 -9.90 2.99 -1.48
CA ALA A 52 -10.22 2.55 -0.13
C ALA A 52 -11.64 1.98 -0.03
N LYS A 53 -12.60 2.56 -0.74
CA LYS A 53 -13.97 2.03 -0.78
C LYS A 53 -13.99 0.63 -1.40
N GLU A 54 -13.23 0.41 -2.45
CA GLU A 54 -13.14 -0.90 -3.09
C GLU A 54 -12.48 -1.93 -2.17
N ILE A 55 -11.43 -1.54 -1.43
CA ILE A 55 -10.78 -2.43 -0.46
C ILE A 55 -11.76 -2.82 0.64
N LYS A 56 -12.51 -1.86 1.16
CA LYS A 56 -13.51 -2.14 2.20
C LYS A 56 -14.64 -3.04 1.68
N ALA A 57 -15.01 -2.90 0.42
CA ALA A 57 -16.00 -3.78 -0.20
C ALA A 57 -15.51 -5.22 -0.29
N ILE A 58 -14.21 -5.44 -0.38
CA ILE A 58 -13.59 -6.78 -0.34
C ILE A 58 -13.65 -7.35 1.09
N GLY A 59 -13.84 -6.52 2.10
CA GLY A 59 -13.91 -6.95 3.50
C GLY A 59 -12.63 -6.69 4.28
N LYS A 60 -11.71 -5.88 3.74
CA LYS A 60 -10.44 -5.56 4.40
C LYS A 60 -10.43 -4.11 4.86
N ASN A 61 -9.47 -3.79 5.73
CA ASN A 61 -9.28 -2.42 6.19
C ASN A 61 -8.41 -1.65 5.21
N ALA A 62 -8.73 -0.38 5.04
CA ALA A 62 -7.96 0.52 4.19
C ALA A 62 -7.64 1.79 4.97
N LEU A 63 -6.42 2.28 4.83
CA LEU A 63 -6.02 3.57 5.36
C LEU A 63 -5.56 4.45 4.20
N VAL A 64 -6.12 5.64 4.11
CA VAL A 64 -5.76 6.63 3.10
C VAL A 64 -4.76 7.61 3.69
N VAL A 65 -3.58 7.71 3.09
CA VAL A 65 -2.56 8.66 3.53
C VAL A 65 -2.06 9.45 2.33
N PRO A 66 -2.54 10.69 2.15
CA PRO A 66 -1.98 11.56 1.10
C PRO A 66 -0.48 11.72 1.33
N THR A 67 0.31 11.42 0.31
CA THR A 67 1.76 11.31 0.45
C THR A 67 2.47 11.85 -0.78
N ASN A 68 3.52 12.64 -0.55
CA ASN A 68 4.45 13.05 -1.59
C ASN A 68 5.72 12.22 -1.44
N VAL A 69 5.93 11.26 -2.37
CA VAL A 69 7.02 10.27 -2.24
C VAL A 69 8.43 10.88 -2.39
N ILE A 70 8.54 12.10 -2.88
CA ILE A 70 9.84 12.77 -2.98
C ILE A 70 10.20 13.53 -1.70
N GLU A 71 9.28 13.64 -0.74
CA GLU A 71 9.53 14.29 0.53
C GLU A 71 9.77 13.25 1.61
N THR A 72 10.94 13.29 2.24
CA THR A 72 11.30 12.34 3.28
C THR A 72 10.31 12.37 4.45
N GLU A 73 9.92 13.56 4.90
CA GLU A 73 8.96 13.69 6.00
C GLU A 73 7.62 13.06 5.66
N SER A 74 7.17 13.20 4.41
CA SER A 74 5.90 12.62 3.96
C SER A 74 5.96 11.10 3.98
N MET A 75 7.09 10.53 3.59
CA MET A 75 7.30 9.08 3.61
C MET A 75 7.41 8.54 5.03
N GLU A 76 8.09 9.26 5.92
CA GLU A 76 8.16 8.89 7.33
C GLU A 76 6.78 8.94 7.98
N ASN A 77 5.99 9.96 7.66
CA ASN A 77 4.62 10.07 8.13
C ASN A 77 3.76 8.90 7.66
N LEU A 78 3.95 8.45 6.43
CA LEU A 78 3.24 7.29 5.89
C LEU A 78 3.54 6.04 6.71
N GLY A 79 4.82 5.77 6.97
CA GLY A 79 5.21 4.64 7.79
C GLY A 79 4.66 4.73 9.21
N LYS A 80 4.77 5.91 9.82
CA LYS A 80 4.29 6.12 11.19
C LYS A 80 2.79 5.90 11.29
N LYS A 81 2.01 6.47 10.37
CA LYS A 81 0.54 6.30 10.39
C LYS A 81 0.15 4.85 10.20
N THR A 82 0.88 4.10 9.39
CA THR A 82 0.65 2.68 9.20
C THR A 82 0.84 1.91 10.49
N ILE A 83 1.95 2.15 11.19
CA ILE A 83 2.24 1.49 12.47
C ILE A 83 1.22 1.91 13.53
N ASP A 84 0.87 3.20 13.58
CA ASP A 84 -0.11 3.69 14.57
C ASP A 84 -1.49 3.05 14.37
N LYS A 85 -1.89 2.84 13.12
CA LYS A 85 -3.22 2.27 12.82
C LYS A 85 -3.26 0.76 13.00
N PHE A 86 -2.24 0.05 12.49
CA PHE A 86 -2.28 -1.41 12.38
C PHE A 86 -1.30 -2.13 13.29
N GLY A 87 -0.37 -1.43 13.90
CA GLY A 87 0.62 -2.03 14.79
C GLY A 87 1.76 -2.77 14.10
N LYS A 88 1.75 -2.82 12.79
CA LYS A 88 2.78 -3.51 12.01
C LYS A 88 2.84 -2.98 10.59
N LEU A 89 3.90 -3.31 9.90
CA LEU A 89 4.09 -3.04 8.49
C LEU A 89 4.86 -4.22 7.91
N SER A 90 4.22 -4.98 7.04
CA SER A 90 4.78 -6.24 6.53
C SER A 90 5.31 -6.12 5.10
N ILE A 91 4.62 -5.36 4.26
CA ILE A 91 4.87 -5.31 2.82
C ILE A 91 4.85 -3.85 2.39
N TRP A 92 5.86 -3.45 1.62
CA TRP A 92 5.92 -2.10 1.06
C TRP A 92 6.09 -2.20 -0.45
N VAL A 93 5.15 -1.61 -1.20
CA VAL A 93 5.18 -1.59 -2.66
C VAL A 93 5.44 -0.16 -3.13
N ASN A 94 6.61 0.08 -3.69
CA ASN A 94 6.95 1.36 -4.30
C ASN A 94 6.51 1.37 -5.76
N ASN A 95 5.35 1.95 -6.02
CA ASN A 95 4.82 2.06 -7.37
C ASN A 95 4.73 3.52 -7.85
N ALA A 96 4.95 4.48 -6.96
CA ALA A 96 4.74 5.89 -7.28
C ALA A 96 5.76 6.40 -8.30
N GLY A 97 5.28 6.74 -9.49
CA GLY A 97 6.00 7.52 -10.48
C GLY A 97 7.25 6.93 -11.12
N GLY A 98 7.84 5.93 -10.58
CA GLY A 98 9.15 5.46 -11.06
C GLY A 98 10.26 6.48 -10.77
N LEU A 99 11.49 6.11 -11.09
CA LEU A 99 12.62 7.03 -11.05
C LEU A 99 12.66 7.85 -12.33
N PRO A 100 13.31 9.03 -12.32
CA PRO A 100 13.40 9.85 -13.53
C PRO A 100 14.04 9.14 -14.72
N ASP A 101 14.83 8.13 -14.47
CA ASP A 101 15.46 7.31 -15.53
C ASP A 101 14.60 6.14 -15.99
N GLY A 102 13.38 6.03 -15.46
CA GLY A 102 12.48 4.93 -15.82
C GLY A 102 12.74 3.63 -15.12
N THR A 103 13.59 3.61 -14.09
CA THR A 103 13.89 2.39 -13.33
C THR A 103 12.61 1.82 -12.70
N PRO A 104 12.35 0.51 -12.89
CA PRO A 104 11.17 -0.11 -12.29
C PRO A 104 11.20 -0.09 -10.77
N ARG A 105 10.02 -0.11 -10.17
CA ARG A 105 9.88 -0.28 -8.73
C ARG A 105 9.66 -1.75 -8.42
N TYR A 106 10.11 -2.15 -7.25
CA TYR A 106 10.02 -3.54 -6.84
C TYR A 106 9.20 -3.69 -5.57
N LEU A 107 8.56 -4.83 -5.44
CA LEU A 107 7.94 -5.26 -4.20
C LEU A 107 9.05 -5.56 -3.19
N THR A 108 8.97 -4.95 -2.01
CA THR A 108 9.93 -5.25 -0.94
C THR A 108 9.19 -5.61 0.33
N ARG A 109 9.81 -6.52 1.11
CA ARG A 109 9.39 -6.79 2.48
C ARG A 109 10.37 -6.10 3.40
N THR A 110 9.84 -5.46 4.43
CA THR A 110 10.68 -4.69 5.35
C THR A 110 10.11 -4.79 6.77
N SER A 111 10.96 -4.55 7.75
CA SER A 111 10.54 -4.48 9.14
C SER A 111 10.29 -3.04 9.55
N PRO A 112 9.44 -2.81 10.58
CA PRO A 112 9.13 -1.45 11.03
C PRO A 112 10.35 -0.62 11.44
N ASP A 113 11.39 -1.25 11.94
CA ASP A 113 12.59 -0.56 12.39
C ASP A 113 13.47 -0.06 11.24
N GLN A 114 13.11 -0.33 10.00
CA GLN A 114 13.76 0.24 8.83
C GLN A 114 13.19 1.60 8.43
N PHE A 115 12.23 2.11 9.17
CA PHE A 115 11.61 3.42 8.89
C PHE A 115 11.85 4.45 10.00
#